data_4753292f81c4e9a2bff040aa6ed5ba76
#
_entry.id   4753292f81c4e9a2bff040aa6ed5ba76
#
_cell.length_a   1.000
_cell.length_b   1.000
_cell.length_c   1.000
_cell.angle_alpha   90.00
_cell.angle_beta   90.00
_cell.angle_gamma   90.00
#
_symmetry.space_group_name_H-M   'P 1'
#
loop_
_entity.id
_entity.type
_entity.pdbx_description
1 polymer ?
#
loop_
_entity_poly.entity_id
_entity_poly.type
_entity_poly.pdbx_seq_one_letter_code
_entity_poly.pdbx_strand_id
1 'polypeptide(L)'
;WRVFAVFAGMAVATQTAVNGYLGVAASSPIKASVISFTVGTIILAIICIVLRLKNGKPEPREGKAAKNPWWMWIGGILGGLYVLVNIYLSRIIGTGMTIILLLVGSTTGGILVDHFGIFESPKKVVNGQKILGALIMILGVAAIKLL
;
A
#
# COMPACT_ATOMS: atom_id res chain seq x y z
N TRP A 1 18.25 -2.65 -1.50
CA TRP A 1 16.93 -2.20 -1.03
C TRP A 1 16.21 -1.33 -2.08
N ARG A 2 16.89 -0.34 -2.70
CA ARG A 2 16.27 0.56 -3.71
C ARG A 2 15.70 -0.20 -4.90
N VAL A 3 16.41 -1.19 -5.41
CA VAL A 3 15.95 -2.04 -6.52
C VAL A 3 14.70 -2.83 -6.14
N PHE A 4 14.65 -3.41 -4.94
CA PHE A 4 13.46 -4.10 -4.44
C PHE A 4 12.24 -3.17 -4.34
N ALA A 5 12.44 -1.92 -3.92
CA ALA A 5 11.36 -0.93 -3.86
C ALA A 5 10.80 -0.62 -5.27
N VAL A 6 11.65 -0.55 -6.30
CA VAL A 6 11.20 -0.36 -7.68
C VAL A 6 10.35 -1.55 -8.15
N PHE A 7 10.81 -2.79 -7.92
CA PHE A 7 10.03 -3.98 -8.26
C PHE A 7 8.69 -4.04 -7.53
N ALA A 8 8.67 -3.68 -6.24
CA ALA A 8 7.43 -3.58 -5.48
C ALA A 8 6.48 -2.54 -6.09
N GLY A 9 7.00 -1.38 -6.52
CA GLY A 9 6.21 -0.37 -7.23
C GLY A 9 5.62 -0.89 -8.54
N MET A 10 6.42 -1.62 -9.33
CA MET A 10 5.93 -2.26 -10.57
C MET A 10 4.83 -3.29 -10.28
N ALA A 11 4.98 -4.08 -9.22
CA ALA A 11 3.96 -5.04 -8.80
C ALA A 11 2.64 -4.33 -8.40
N VAL A 12 2.73 -3.22 -7.67
CA VAL A 12 1.55 -2.39 -7.32
C VAL A 12 0.88 -1.83 -8.58
N ALA A 13 1.65 -1.35 -9.56
CA ALA A 13 1.11 -0.86 -10.82
C ALA A 13 0.36 -1.97 -11.59
N THR A 14 0.96 -3.14 -11.68
CA THR A 14 0.33 -4.32 -12.31
C THR A 14 -0.93 -4.73 -11.56
N GLN A 15 -0.89 -4.78 -10.23
CA GLN A 15 -2.05 -5.08 -9.39
C GLN A 15 -3.19 -4.08 -9.64
N THR A 16 -2.88 -2.78 -9.75
CA THR A 16 -3.87 -1.74 -10.02
C THR A 16 -4.56 -1.96 -11.36
N ALA A 17 -3.81 -2.29 -12.42
CA ALA A 17 -4.36 -2.57 -13.74
C ALA A 17 -5.26 -3.82 -13.73
N VAL A 18 -4.79 -4.92 -13.13
CA VAL A 18 -5.54 -6.18 -13.01
C VAL A 18 -6.83 -5.97 -12.21
N ASN A 19 -6.74 -5.29 -11.07
CA ASN A 19 -7.90 -5.00 -10.23
C ASN A 19 -8.90 -4.04 -10.91
N GLY A 20 -8.41 -3.08 -11.70
CA GLY A 20 -9.24 -2.22 -12.53
C GLY A 20 -10.06 -3.03 -13.55
N TYR A 21 -9.40 -3.94 -14.27
CA TYR A 21 -10.06 -4.88 -15.19
C TYR A 21 -11.06 -5.79 -14.46
N LEU A 22 -10.67 -6.36 -13.33
CA LEU A 22 -11.54 -7.19 -12.49
C LEU A 22 -12.79 -6.41 -12.04
N GLY A 23 -12.64 -5.12 -11.71
CA GLY A 23 -13.75 -4.24 -11.36
C GLY A 23 -14.78 -4.07 -12.49
N VAL A 24 -14.32 -4.06 -13.75
CA VAL A 24 -15.18 -4.06 -14.92
C VAL A 24 -15.85 -5.43 -15.10
N ALA A 25 -15.07 -6.50 -15.10
CA ALA A 25 -15.56 -7.86 -15.30
C ALA A 25 -16.59 -8.30 -14.24
N ALA A 26 -16.36 -7.92 -12.97
CA ALA A 26 -17.28 -8.20 -11.87
C ALA A 26 -18.44 -7.20 -11.78
N SER A 27 -18.49 -6.18 -12.65
CA SER A 27 -19.44 -5.08 -12.65
C SER A 27 -19.57 -4.34 -11.29
N SER A 28 -18.54 -4.46 -10.44
CA SER A 28 -18.53 -3.88 -9.09
C SER A 28 -17.12 -3.76 -8.54
N PRO A 29 -16.66 -2.55 -8.17
CA PRO A 29 -15.40 -2.36 -7.47
C PRO A 29 -15.32 -3.12 -6.14
N ILE A 30 -16.45 -3.23 -5.43
CA ILE A 30 -16.53 -3.95 -4.14
C ILE A 30 -16.26 -5.44 -4.35
N LYS A 31 -16.92 -6.08 -5.32
CA LYS A 31 -16.70 -7.49 -5.64
C LYS A 31 -15.24 -7.74 -6.03
N ALA A 32 -14.67 -6.86 -6.86
CA ALA A 32 -13.28 -6.98 -7.27
C ALA A 32 -12.30 -6.86 -6.10
N SER A 33 -12.52 -5.91 -5.17
CA SER A 33 -11.68 -5.79 -3.97
C SER A 33 -11.80 -7.02 -3.07
N VAL A 34 -13.01 -7.55 -2.85
CA VAL A 34 -13.19 -8.78 -2.07
C VAL A 34 -12.45 -9.96 -2.70
N ILE A 35 -12.57 -10.16 -4.01
CA ILE A 35 -11.85 -11.22 -4.72
C ILE A 35 -10.32 -11.03 -4.56
N SER A 36 -9.82 -9.83 -4.80
CA SER A 36 -8.38 -9.52 -4.70
C SER A 36 -7.84 -9.81 -3.30
N PHE A 37 -8.54 -9.37 -2.25
CA PHE A 37 -8.15 -9.63 -0.87
C PHE A 37 -8.24 -11.10 -0.48
N THR A 38 -9.25 -11.81 -0.96
CA THR A 38 -9.40 -13.25 -0.70
C THR A 38 -8.23 -14.01 -1.30
N VAL A 39 -7.88 -13.75 -2.57
CA VAL A 39 -6.72 -14.38 -3.21
C VAL A 39 -5.43 -14.05 -2.48
N GLY A 40 -5.20 -12.77 -2.14
CA GLY A 40 -4.04 -12.35 -1.36
C GLY A 40 -3.94 -13.04 -0.01
N THR A 41 -5.06 -13.16 0.71
CA THR A 41 -5.12 -13.84 2.01
C THR A 41 -4.80 -15.33 1.88
N ILE A 42 -5.32 -16.01 0.86
CA ILE A 42 -5.02 -17.43 0.61
C ILE A 42 -3.52 -17.61 0.34
N ILE A 43 -2.93 -16.80 -0.52
CA ILE A 43 -1.50 -16.86 -0.83
C ILE A 43 -0.66 -16.64 0.42
N LEU A 44 -0.96 -15.62 1.22
CA LEU A 44 -0.25 -15.33 2.46
C LEU A 44 -0.42 -16.46 3.48
N ALA A 45 -1.61 -17.06 3.60
CA ALA A 45 -1.84 -18.20 4.46
C ALA A 45 -0.99 -19.40 4.06
N ILE A 46 -0.92 -19.72 2.76
CA ILE A 46 -0.06 -20.77 2.23
C ILE A 46 1.41 -20.51 2.56
N ILE A 47 1.89 -19.29 2.31
CA ILE A 47 3.28 -18.89 2.63
C ILE A 47 3.55 -19.06 4.14
N CYS A 48 2.65 -18.59 5.00
CA CYS A 48 2.78 -18.75 6.45
C CYS A 48 2.83 -20.22 6.88
N ILE A 49 1.98 -21.06 6.30
CA ILE A 49 1.97 -22.50 6.60
C ILE A 49 3.30 -23.14 6.17
N VAL A 50 3.75 -22.88 4.95
CA VAL A 50 5.02 -23.43 4.43
C VAL A 50 6.21 -22.99 5.30
N LEU A 51 6.29 -21.69 5.65
CA LEU A 51 7.35 -21.20 6.53
C LEU A 51 7.30 -21.82 7.93
N ARG A 52 6.11 -22.02 8.47
CA ARG A 52 5.93 -22.67 9.76
C ARG A 52 6.35 -24.14 9.76
N LEU A 53 6.06 -24.85 8.68
CA LEU A 53 6.48 -26.23 8.50
C LEU A 53 8.01 -26.34 8.32
N LYS A 54 8.62 -25.38 7.62
CA LYS A 54 10.06 -25.37 7.35
C LYS A 54 10.89 -24.93 8.57
N ASN A 55 10.46 -23.89 9.28
CA ASN A 55 11.24 -23.25 10.35
C ASN A 55 10.80 -23.69 11.78
N GLY A 56 9.81 -24.57 11.91
CA GLY A 56 9.24 -24.95 13.21
C GLY A 56 8.39 -23.83 13.84
N LYS A 57 8.04 -24.03 15.10
CA LYS A 57 7.33 -23.00 15.87
C LYS A 57 8.27 -21.81 16.09
N PRO A 58 7.82 -20.56 15.87
CA PRO A 58 8.63 -19.41 16.24
C PRO A 58 8.95 -19.48 17.72
N GLU A 59 10.22 -19.29 18.08
CA GLU A 59 10.60 -19.18 19.48
C GLU A 59 9.80 -18.05 20.14
N PRO A 60 9.34 -18.26 21.39
CA PRO A 60 8.71 -17.19 22.14
C PRO A 60 9.71 -16.03 22.17
N ARG A 61 9.32 -14.86 21.65
CA ARG A 61 10.14 -13.67 21.81
C ARG A 61 10.37 -13.44 23.29
N GLU A 62 11.60 -13.64 23.75
CA GLU A 62 12.02 -13.23 25.08
C GLU A 62 11.90 -11.71 25.15
N GLY A 63 10.91 -11.27 25.87
CA GLY A 63 10.57 -9.87 26.05
C GLY A 63 9.06 -9.70 26.01
N LYS A 64 8.52 -9.18 27.10
CA LYS A 64 7.12 -8.85 27.38
C LYS A 64 6.20 -9.05 26.17
N ALA A 65 5.27 -10.01 26.26
CA ALA A 65 4.20 -10.13 25.27
C ALA A 65 3.60 -8.73 25.08
N ALA A 66 4.08 -8.03 24.06
CA ALA A 66 3.59 -6.71 23.77
C ALA A 66 2.11 -6.91 23.49
N LYS A 67 1.25 -6.37 24.37
CA LYS A 67 -0.18 -6.37 24.14
C LYS A 67 -0.35 -5.81 22.75
N ASN A 68 -0.82 -6.63 21.82
CA ASN A 68 -1.06 -6.18 20.44
C ASN A 68 -2.03 -4.99 20.53
N PRO A 69 -1.58 -3.77 20.25
CA PRO A 69 -2.44 -2.61 20.37
C PRO A 69 -3.58 -2.72 19.35
N TRP A 70 -4.77 -2.33 19.74
CA TRP A 70 -5.99 -2.45 18.92
C TRP A 70 -5.86 -1.76 17.55
N TRP A 71 -5.05 -0.71 17.44
CA TRP A 71 -4.82 0.02 16.19
C TRP A 71 -4.12 -0.80 15.11
N MET A 72 -3.47 -1.93 15.44
CA MET A 72 -2.88 -2.83 14.45
C MET A 72 -3.91 -3.38 13.45
N TRP A 73 -5.16 -3.51 13.88
CA TRP A 73 -6.25 -3.99 13.02
C TRP A 73 -6.76 -2.95 12.03
N ILE A 74 -6.51 -1.66 12.29
CA ILE A 74 -6.90 -0.56 11.39
C ILE A 74 -6.19 -0.69 10.04
N GLY A 75 -4.98 -1.24 10.01
CA GLY A 75 -4.23 -1.46 8.76
C GLY A 75 -4.99 -2.30 7.73
N GLY A 76 -5.72 -3.32 8.17
CA GLY A 76 -6.57 -4.13 7.28
C GLY A 76 -7.72 -3.33 6.67
N ILE A 77 -8.39 -2.50 7.48
CA ILE A 77 -9.49 -1.64 7.03
C ILE A 77 -8.98 -0.60 6.02
N LEU A 78 -7.88 0.08 6.36
CA LEU A 78 -7.25 1.07 5.48
C LEU A 78 -6.77 0.44 4.16
N GLY A 79 -6.19 -0.77 4.23
CA GLY A 79 -5.80 -1.53 3.05
C GLY A 79 -7.01 -1.85 2.15
N GLY A 80 -8.12 -2.27 2.74
CA GLY A 80 -9.38 -2.52 2.01
C GLY A 80 -9.92 -1.29 1.30
N LEU A 81 -9.98 -0.17 2.02
CA LEU A 81 -10.40 1.11 1.47
C LEU A 81 -9.45 1.58 0.35
N TYR A 82 -8.13 1.43 0.54
CA TYR A 82 -7.13 1.77 -0.47
C TYR A 82 -7.37 1.02 -1.79
N VAL A 83 -7.57 -0.30 -1.73
CA VAL A 83 -7.80 -1.10 -2.94
C VAL A 83 -9.14 -0.74 -3.59
N LEU A 84 -10.19 -0.54 -2.80
CA LEU A 84 -11.51 -0.14 -3.30
C LEU A 84 -11.45 1.20 -4.05
N VAL A 85 -10.84 2.22 -3.43
CA VAL A 85 -10.66 3.55 -4.04
C VAL A 85 -9.78 3.46 -5.29
N ASN A 86 -8.72 2.66 -5.25
CA ASN A 86 -7.83 2.43 -6.38
C ASN A 86 -8.58 1.84 -7.59
N ILE A 87 -9.40 0.79 -7.38
CA ILE A 87 -10.22 0.19 -8.44
C ILE A 87 -11.21 1.20 -9.01
N TYR A 88 -11.85 1.98 -8.15
CA TYR A 88 -12.82 2.99 -8.57
C TYR A 88 -12.14 4.09 -9.41
N LEU A 89 -11.04 4.66 -8.93
CA LEU A 89 -10.31 5.72 -9.62
C LEU A 89 -9.70 5.25 -10.94
N SER A 90 -9.10 4.05 -10.97
CA SER A 90 -8.47 3.53 -12.19
C SER A 90 -9.45 3.38 -13.35
N ARG A 91 -10.74 3.24 -13.07
CA ARG A 91 -11.82 3.20 -14.08
C ARG A 91 -12.21 4.58 -14.59
N ILE A 92 -12.05 5.62 -13.79
CA ILE A 92 -12.46 6.99 -14.14
C ILE A 92 -11.32 7.76 -14.80
N ILE A 93 -10.15 7.74 -14.18
CA ILE A 93 -9.00 8.56 -14.60
C ILE A 93 -7.88 7.74 -15.22
N GLY A 94 -8.07 6.44 -15.37
CA GLY A 94 -7.06 5.52 -15.88
C GLY A 94 -6.03 5.07 -14.84
N THR A 95 -5.39 3.94 -15.10
CA THR A 95 -4.44 3.30 -14.18
C THR A 95 -3.21 4.17 -13.91
N GLY A 96 -2.63 4.78 -14.95
CA GLY A 96 -1.41 5.59 -14.82
C GLY A 96 -1.63 6.80 -13.90
N MET A 97 -2.68 7.58 -14.13
CA MET A 97 -3.00 8.75 -13.32
C MET A 97 -3.33 8.37 -11.88
N THR A 98 -4.07 7.28 -11.68
CA THR A 98 -4.37 6.76 -10.35
C THR A 98 -3.11 6.45 -9.56
N ILE A 99 -2.14 5.75 -10.16
CA ILE A 99 -0.87 5.40 -9.50
C ILE A 99 -0.08 6.65 -9.12
N ILE A 100 -0.01 7.63 -10.00
CA ILE A 100 0.72 8.87 -9.75
C ILE A 100 0.09 9.63 -8.57
N LEU A 101 -1.22 9.76 -8.52
CA LEU A 101 -1.93 10.42 -7.42
C LEU A 101 -1.77 9.66 -6.10
N LEU A 102 -1.85 8.33 -6.13
CA LEU A 102 -1.60 7.49 -4.95
C LEU A 102 -0.15 7.61 -4.46
N LEU A 103 0.81 7.74 -5.37
CA LEU A 103 2.22 7.94 -5.02
C LEU A 103 2.43 9.29 -4.30
N VAL A 104 1.82 10.37 -4.78
CA VAL A 104 1.85 11.68 -4.10
C VAL A 104 1.23 11.57 -2.71
N GLY A 105 0.04 10.98 -2.62
CA GLY A 105 -0.66 10.79 -1.34
C GLY A 105 0.15 9.95 -0.35
N SER A 106 0.69 8.82 -0.79
CA SER A 106 1.48 7.93 0.07
C SER A 106 2.80 8.56 0.51
N THR A 107 3.48 9.30 -0.36
CA THR A 107 4.71 10.02 -0.02
C THR A 107 4.44 11.11 1.00
N THR A 108 3.40 11.92 0.79
CA THR A 108 3.02 12.98 1.73
C THR A 108 2.60 12.39 3.08
N GLY A 109 1.75 11.36 3.06
CA GLY A 109 1.34 10.64 4.27
C GLY A 109 2.52 10.02 5.01
N GLY A 110 3.46 9.41 4.29
CA GLY A 110 4.68 8.84 4.87
C GLY A 110 5.57 9.90 5.53
N ILE A 111 5.71 11.08 4.93
CA ILE A 111 6.44 12.22 5.52
C ILE A 111 5.78 12.66 6.84
N LEU A 112 4.46 12.74 6.88
CA LEU A 112 3.71 13.11 8.09
C LEU A 112 3.88 12.05 9.19
N VAL A 113 3.75 10.77 8.88
CA VAL A 113 3.95 9.67 9.82
C VAL A 113 5.38 9.69 10.39
N ASP A 114 6.39 9.85 9.53
CA ASP A 114 7.79 9.95 9.93
C ASP A 114 8.06 11.17 10.82
N HIS A 115 7.42 12.31 10.52
CA HIS A 115 7.61 13.55 11.26
C HIS A 115 7.04 13.48 12.69
N PHE A 116 5.80 13.01 12.79
CA PHE A 116 5.11 12.91 14.07
C PHE A 116 5.45 11.64 14.87
N GLY A 117 6.07 10.66 14.24
CA GLY A 117 6.34 9.36 14.85
C GLY A 117 5.06 8.59 15.20
N ILE A 118 4.03 8.72 14.36
CA ILE A 118 2.72 8.09 14.56
C ILE A 118 2.89 6.57 14.49
N PHE A 119 2.13 5.82 15.29
CA PHE A 119 2.16 4.36 15.35
C PHE A 119 3.54 3.77 15.73
N GLU A 120 4.26 4.43 16.65
CA GLU A 120 5.60 3.98 17.08
C GLU A 120 6.63 3.94 15.94
N SER A 121 6.36 4.63 14.83
CA SER A 121 7.32 4.77 13.73
C SER A 121 8.54 5.55 14.20
N PRO A 122 9.76 5.14 13.83
CA PRO A 122 10.97 5.88 14.19
C PRO A 122 10.90 7.29 13.61
N LYS A 123 10.93 8.29 14.49
CA LYS A 123 10.91 9.71 14.10
C LYS A 123 12.10 10.02 13.20
N LYS A 124 11.83 10.45 12.00
CA LYS A 124 12.84 10.95 11.06
C LYS A 124 12.57 12.41 10.76
N VAL A 125 13.60 13.23 10.98
CA VAL A 125 13.52 14.67 10.66
C VAL A 125 13.20 14.84 9.18
N VAL A 126 12.21 15.67 8.90
CA VAL A 126 11.87 16.06 7.53
C VAL A 126 13.00 16.94 7.00
N ASN A 127 13.77 16.40 6.07
CA ASN A 127 14.84 17.14 5.41
C ASN A 127 14.25 17.92 4.21
N GLY A 128 14.81 19.08 3.91
CA GLY A 128 14.41 19.90 2.74
C GLY A 128 14.39 19.12 1.41
N GLN A 129 15.26 18.13 1.26
CA GLN A 129 15.25 17.22 0.10
C GLN A 129 13.96 16.41 -0.04
N LYS A 130 13.37 15.96 1.08
CA LYS A 130 12.09 15.23 1.06
C LYS A 130 10.93 16.14 0.65
N ILE A 131 10.93 17.38 1.16
CA ILE A 131 9.93 18.38 0.79
C ILE A 131 10.06 18.74 -0.69
N LEU A 132 11.28 18.99 -1.16
CA LEU A 132 11.54 19.29 -2.56
C LEU A 132 11.09 18.15 -3.50
N GLY A 133 11.39 16.89 -3.12
CA GLY A 133 10.93 15.72 -3.87
C GLY A 133 9.41 15.63 -3.96
N ALA A 134 8.70 15.87 -2.84
CA ALA A 134 7.24 15.89 -2.82
C ALA A 134 6.66 17.01 -3.69
N LEU A 135 7.24 18.21 -3.65
CA LEU A 135 6.84 19.33 -4.49
C LEU A 135 7.04 19.03 -5.99
N ILE A 136 8.18 18.45 -6.37
CA ILE A 136 8.46 18.06 -7.76
C ILE A 136 7.42 17.03 -8.24
N MET A 137 7.03 16.07 -7.39
CA MET A 137 6.00 15.09 -7.74
C MET A 137 4.65 15.75 -7.95
N ILE A 138 4.25 16.70 -7.09
CA ILE A 138 2.99 17.45 -7.23
C ILE A 138 2.99 18.26 -8.53
N LEU A 139 4.09 18.94 -8.83
CA LEU A 139 4.24 19.69 -10.07
C LEU A 139 4.19 18.79 -11.32
N GLY A 140 4.79 17.59 -11.24
CA GLY A 140 4.69 16.59 -12.31
C GLY A 140 3.25 16.13 -12.56
N VAL A 141 2.46 15.93 -11.52
CA VAL A 141 1.02 15.61 -11.65
C VAL A 141 0.24 16.75 -12.27
N ALA A 142 0.51 17.98 -11.84
CA ALA A 142 -0.14 19.18 -12.41
C ALA A 142 0.19 19.33 -13.91
N ALA A 143 1.44 19.09 -14.29
CA ALA A 143 1.86 19.14 -15.69
C ALA A 143 1.16 18.11 -16.57
N ILE A 144 0.98 16.87 -16.09
CA ILE A 144 0.26 15.81 -16.83
C ILE A 144 -1.23 16.18 -17.04
N LYS A 145 -1.82 16.92 -16.10
CA LYS A 145 -3.23 17.33 -16.21
C LYS A 145 -3.42 18.50 -17.20
N LEU A 146 -2.37 19.30 -17.42
CA LEU A 146 -2.42 20.47 -18.31
C LEU A 146 -2.08 20.14 -19.77
N LEU A 147 -1.50 18.97 -20.01
CA LEU A 147 -1.20 18.42 -21.35
C LEU A 147 -2.32 17.49 -21.83
#